data_d6a6f3fcc60aca4c54ea17bf407f8300
#
_entry.id   d6a6f3fcc60aca4c54ea17bf407f8300
#
_cell.length_a   1.000
_cell.length_b   1.000
_cell.length_c   1.000
_cell.angle_alpha   90.00
_cell.angle_beta   90.00
_cell.angle_gamma   90.00
#
_symmetry.space_group_name_H-M   'P 1'
#
loop_
_entity.id
_entity.type
_entity.pdbx_description
1 polymer ?
#
loop_
_entity_poly.entity_id
_entity_poly.type
_entity_poly.pdbx_seq_one_letter_code
_entity_poly.pdbx_strand_id
1 'polypeptide(L)'
;AFFLSLSDIIMKTDYLNQIDNYLDFSSLKAQIIVLLIATLYLVLFLLSFVHRVTKYSQNKRIKSKNNEIEVTVKTINEVSKEFLMNQELIKNAKVKSFQKSKSVVIEAVVDAHGTENLSEKILEIQEKLSEHVFTTTGIQVKSTKVRLKKILNNDIVEKNITNTNIPETLVKEETI
;
A
#
# COMPACT_ATOMS: atom_id res chain seq x y z
N ALA A 1 -0.70 -31.37 20.22
CA ALA A 1 -0.16 -32.44 21.11
C ALA A 1 0.35 -31.89 22.43
N PHE A 2 1.28 -30.94 22.47
CA PHE A 2 1.88 -30.43 23.72
C PHE A 2 0.85 -29.84 24.70
N PHE A 3 -0.10 -29.00 24.22
CA PHE A 3 -1.14 -28.43 25.07
C PHE A 3 -2.13 -29.47 25.60
N LEU A 4 -2.46 -30.49 24.82
CA LEU A 4 -3.35 -31.57 25.25
C LEU A 4 -2.66 -32.45 26.29
N SER A 5 -1.37 -32.78 26.11
CA SER A 5 -0.58 -33.48 27.08
C SER A 5 -0.45 -32.72 28.42
N LEU A 6 -0.29 -31.40 28.35
CA LEU A 6 -0.25 -30.55 29.54
C LEU A 6 -1.61 -30.50 30.24
N SER A 7 -2.70 -30.47 29.49
CA SER A 7 -4.08 -30.52 30.00
C SER A 7 -4.38 -31.85 30.69
N ASP A 8 -3.94 -32.97 30.13
CA ASP A 8 -4.08 -34.31 30.75
C ASP A 8 -3.37 -34.42 32.10
N ILE A 9 -2.17 -33.81 32.20
CA ILE A 9 -1.41 -33.79 33.46
C ILE A 9 -2.13 -32.95 34.53
N ILE A 10 -2.72 -31.83 34.16
CA ILE A 10 -3.37 -30.89 35.10
C ILE A 10 -4.75 -31.40 35.52
N MET A 11 -5.55 -31.95 34.59
CA MET A 11 -6.91 -32.36 34.86
C MET A 11 -7.13 -33.84 35.13
N LYS A 12 -6.10 -34.66 35.05
CA LYS A 12 -6.16 -36.14 35.16
C LYS A 12 -7.21 -36.75 34.21
N THR A 13 -7.39 -36.16 33.06
CA THR A 13 -8.34 -36.61 32.04
C THR A 13 -7.56 -37.15 30.85
N ASP A 14 -7.86 -38.37 30.44
CA ASP A 14 -7.19 -39.09 29.35
C ASP A 14 -7.72 -38.62 27.95
N TYR A 15 -7.59 -37.33 27.67
CA TYR A 15 -8.05 -36.77 26.37
C TYR A 15 -7.30 -37.37 25.18
N LEU A 16 -6.01 -37.70 25.33
CA LEU A 16 -5.23 -38.29 24.26
C LEU A 16 -5.74 -39.68 23.87
N ASN A 17 -6.07 -40.51 24.84
CA ASN A 17 -6.63 -41.85 24.60
C ASN A 17 -8.04 -41.79 24.03
N GLN A 18 -8.85 -40.80 24.44
CA GLN A 18 -10.16 -40.58 23.83
C GLN A 18 -10.05 -40.15 22.35
N ILE A 19 -9.10 -39.25 22.02
CA ILE A 19 -8.86 -38.81 20.65
C ILE A 19 -8.34 -39.95 19.77
N ASP A 20 -7.49 -40.79 20.30
CA ASP A 20 -6.97 -41.98 19.57
C ASP A 20 -8.08 -43.01 19.25
N ASN A 21 -9.09 -43.15 20.12
CA ASN A 21 -10.24 -43.99 19.86
C ASN A 21 -11.23 -43.42 18.82
N TYR A 22 -11.31 -42.09 18.70
CA TYR A 22 -12.17 -41.44 17.71
C TYR A 22 -11.49 -41.21 16.35
N LEU A 23 -10.18 -41.00 16.36
CA LEU A 23 -9.38 -40.80 15.16
C LEU A 23 -8.44 -41.98 15.00
N ASP A 24 -8.82 -42.93 14.14
CA ASP A 24 -7.92 -43.98 13.70
C ASP A 24 -6.79 -43.36 12.85
N PHE A 25 -5.74 -42.92 13.54
CA PHE A 25 -4.57 -42.24 12.92
C PHE A 25 -3.82 -43.14 11.93
N SER A 26 -4.11 -44.44 11.91
CA SER A 26 -3.57 -45.38 10.92
C SER A 26 -4.27 -45.26 9.56
N SER A 27 -5.44 -44.64 9.53
CA SER A 27 -6.19 -44.43 8.30
C SER A 27 -5.60 -43.27 7.47
N LEU A 28 -5.38 -43.53 6.17
CA LEU A 28 -4.91 -42.50 5.21
C LEU A 28 -5.75 -41.24 5.22
N LYS A 29 -7.04 -41.35 5.47
CA LYS A 29 -7.99 -40.21 5.54
C LYS A 29 -7.69 -39.31 6.73
N ALA A 30 -7.40 -39.87 7.91
CA ALA A 30 -7.05 -39.10 9.11
C ALA A 30 -5.72 -38.36 8.92
N GLN A 31 -4.72 -39.00 8.33
CA GLN A 31 -3.44 -38.37 8.02
C GLN A 31 -3.58 -37.16 7.08
N ILE A 32 -4.41 -37.27 6.05
CA ILE A 32 -4.68 -36.16 5.12
C ILE A 32 -5.38 -34.99 5.82
N ILE A 33 -6.33 -35.26 6.70
CA ILE A 33 -7.04 -34.22 7.47
C ILE A 33 -6.06 -33.47 8.39
N VAL A 34 -5.21 -34.20 9.12
CA VAL A 34 -4.20 -33.59 10.00
C VAL A 34 -3.22 -32.72 9.20
N LEU A 35 -2.79 -33.19 8.04
CA LEU A 35 -1.88 -32.45 7.16
C LEU A 35 -2.55 -31.18 6.61
N LEU A 36 -3.82 -31.23 6.24
CA LEU A 36 -4.57 -30.05 5.81
C LEU A 36 -4.70 -29.00 6.94
N ILE A 37 -5.00 -29.43 8.15
CA ILE A 37 -5.10 -28.53 9.31
C ILE A 37 -3.73 -27.91 9.62
N ALA A 38 -2.66 -28.69 9.57
CA ALA A 38 -1.31 -28.21 9.80
C ALA A 38 -0.86 -27.18 8.76
N THR A 39 -1.14 -27.43 7.49
CA THR A 39 -0.83 -26.49 6.40
C THR A 39 -1.64 -25.19 6.51
N LEU A 40 -2.93 -25.29 6.83
CA LEU A 40 -3.77 -24.10 7.07
C LEU A 40 -3.22 -23.23 8.21
N TYR A 41 -2.83 -23.87 9.32
CA TYR A 41 -2.25 -23.17 10.46
C TYR A 41 -0.91 -22.49 10.10
N LEU A 42 -0.07 -23.15 9.32
CA LEU A 42 1.20 -22.61 8.85
C LEU A 42 1.01 -21.38 7.96
N VAL A 43 0.04 -21.44 7.06
CA VAL A 43 -0.31 -20.28 6.19
C VAL A 43 -0.80 -19.10 7.02
N LEU A 44 -1.69 -19.31 7.98
CA LEU A 44 -2.17 -18.25 8.87
C LEU A 44 -1.04 -17.65 9.72
N PHE A 45 -0.12 -18.47 10.19
CA PHE A 45 1.06 -18.04 10.93
C PHE A 45 1.97 -17.14 10.07
N LEU A 46 2.26 -17.56 8.83
CA LEU A 46 3.06 -16.77 7.89
C LEU A 46 2.39 -15.43 7.55
N LEU A 47 1.09 -15.41 7.30
CA LEU A 47 0.34 -14.18 7.05
C LEU A 47 0.39 -13.23 8.24
N SER A 48 0.22 -13.75 9.46
CA SER A 48 0.32 -12.96 10.70
C SER A 48 1.73 -12.38 10.89
N PHE A 49 2.75 -13.16 10.59
CA PHE A 49 4.15 -12.72 10.68
C PHE A 49 4.46 -11.60 9.69
N VAL A 50 4.07 -11.76 8.41
CA VAL A 50 4.24 -10.73 7.38
C VAL A 50 3.50 -9.44 7.77
N HIS A 51 2.26 -9.54 8.26
CA HIS A 51 1.50 -8.38 8.71
C HIS A 51 2.18 -7.64 9.88
N ARG A 52 2.74 -8.39 10.82
CA ARG A 52 3.46 -7.81 11.98
C ARG A 52 4.74 -7.09 11.54
N VAL A 53 5.53 -7.70 10.65
CA VAL A 53 6.79 -7.12 10.15
C VAL A 53 6.53 -5.84 9.35
N THR A 54 5.53 -5.82 8.47
CA THR A 54 5.18 -4.62 7.68
C THR A 54 4.69 -3.48 8.57
N LYS A 55 3.89 -3.76 9.59
CA LYS A 55 3.41 -2.74 10.54
C LYS A 55 4.55 -2.16 11.38
N TYR A 56 5.50 -2.99 11.79
CA TYR A 56 6.66 -2.54 12.57
C TYR A 56 7.60 -1.64 11.77
N SER A 57 7.77 -1.91 10.47
CA SER A 57 8.61 -1.11 9.58
C SER A 57 8.09 0.31 9.38
N GLN A 58 6.77 0.52 9.40
CA GLN A 58 6.18 1.86 9.22
C GLN A 58 6.27 2.76 10.46
N ASN A 59 6.36 2.18 11.64
CA ASN A 59 6.46 2.93 12.90
C ASN A 59 7.90 3.27 13.29
N LYS A 60 8.88 2.99 12.42
CA LYS A 60 10.27 3.31 12.69
C LYS A 60 10.46 4.82 12.73
N ARG A 61 11.00 5.31 13.84
CA ARG A 61 11.29 6.75 14.06
C ARG A 61 12.64 7.10 13.48
N ILE A 62 12.70 8.22 12.78
CA ILE A 62 13.92 8.75 12.18
C ILE A 62 14.22 10.07 12.86
N LYS A 63 15.45 10.22 13.36
CA LYS A 63 15.89 11.47 13.96
C LYS A 63 16.34 12.46 12.89
N SER A 64 15.85 13.67 12.97
CA SER A 64 16.31 14.79 12.14
C SER A 64 17.81 15.06 12.36
N LYS A 65 18.44 15.75 11.41
CA LYS A 65 19.86 16.09 11.45
C LYS A 65 20.28 16.81 12.76
N ASN A 66 19.39 17.59 13.33
CA ASN A 66 19.63 18.37 14.56
C ASN A 66 19.18 17.66 15.84
N ASN A 67 18.74 16.41 15.81
CA ASN A 67 18.24 15.61 16.96
C ASN A 67 17.03 16.20 17.72
N GLU A 68 16.43 17.29 17.25
CA GLU A 68 15.34 17.99 17.93
C GLU A 68 13.96 17.41 17.61
N ILE A 69 13.82 16.81 16.41
CA ILE A 69 12.54 16.29 15.93
C ILE A 69 12.67 14.82 15.54
N GLU A 70 11.81 13.99 16.09
CA GLU A 70 11.65 12.58 15.67
C GLU A 70 10.47 12.47 14.72
N VAL A 71 10.73 12.09 13.46
CA VAL A 71 9.71 11.89 12.43
C VAL A 71 9.53 10.41 12.14
N THR A 72 8.29 9.96 12.02
CA THR A 72 8.01 8.57 11.65
C THR A 72 8.06 8.39 10.13
N VAL A 73 8.38 7.18 9.67
CA VAL A 73 8.30 6.83 8.24
C VAL A 73 6.88 7.06 7.70
N LYS A 74 5.87 6.89 8.53
CA LYS A 74 4.48 7.14 8.18
C LYS A 74 4.24 8.62 7.84
N THR A 75 4.75 9.54 8.67
CA THR A 75 4.65 10.99 8.42
C THR A 75 5.32 11.38 7.10
N ILE A 76 6.50 10.80 6.81
CA ILE A 76 7.19 11.05 5.54
C ILE A 76 6.35 10.55 4.35
N ASN A 77 5.71 9.40 4.47
CA ASN A 77 4.81 8.89 3.43
C ASN A 77 3.61 9.82 3.21
N GLU A 78 3.02 10.35 4.28
CA GLU A 78 1.88 11.26 4.24
C GLU A 78 2.26 12.59 3.59
N VAL A 79 3.33 13.24 4.04
CA VAL A 79 3.86 14.49 3.44
C VAL A 79 4.20 14.29 1.96
N SER A 80 4.88 13.20 1.63
CA SER A 80 5.23 12.90 0.25
C SER A 80 4.00 12.64 -0.63
N LYS A 81 3.00 11.96 -0.09
CA LYS A 81 1.75 11.69 -0.80
C LYS A 81 0.95 12.97 -1.03
N GLU A 82 0.84 13.81 -0.01
CA GLU A 82 0.16 15.10 -0.09
C GLU A 82 0.81 16.00 -1.14
N PHE A 83 2.13 16.13 -1.12
CA PHE A 83 2.87 16.89 -2.13
C PHE A 83 2.58 16.39 -3.55
N LEU A 84 2.61 15.06 -3.75
CA LEU A 84 2.34 14.47 -5.06
C LEU A 84 0.89 14.69 -5.52
N MET A 85 -0.07 14.56 -4.60
CA MET A 85 -1.49 14.76 -4.92
C MET A 85 -1.85 16.21 -5.25
N ASN A 86 -1.04 17.17 -4.78
CA ASN A 86 -1.19 18.59 -5.10
C ASN A 86 -0.60 18.97 -6.47
N GLN A 87 0.04 18.04 -7.18
CA GLN A 87 0.51 18.28 -8.54
C GLN A 87 -0.61 18.03 -9.54
N GLU A 88 -0.92 18.98 -10.39
CA GLU A 88 -1.97 18.88 -11.43
C GLU A 88 -1.82 17.66 -12.35
N LEU A 89 -0.57 17.25 -12.57
CA LEU A 89 -0.23 16.11 -13.40
C LEU A 89 -0.62 14.77 -12.77
N ILE A 90 -0.71 14.69 -11.44
CA ILE A 90 -0.85 13.43 -10.71
C ILE A 90 -2.28 13.26 -10.21
N LYS A 91 -2.95 12.22 -10.68
CA LYS A 91 -4.31 11.87 -10.24
C LYS A 91 -4.32 11.02 -8.98
N ASN A 92 -3.33 10.13 -8.83
CA ASN A 92 -3.24 9.25 -7.68
C ASN A 92 -1.78 8.92 -7.37
N ALA A 93 -1.44 8.84 -6.09
CA ALA A 93 -0.09 8.52 -5.64
C ALA A 93 -0.10 7.51 -4.49
N LYS A 94 0.79 6.52 -4.57
CA LYS A 94 1.10 5.60 -3.48
C LYS A 94 2.56 5.74 -3.14
N VAL A 95 2.86 6.07 -1.89
CA VAL A 95 4.23 6.32 -1.43
C VAL A 95 4.64 5.28 -0.39
N LYS A 96 5.87 4.82 -0.49
CA LYS A 96 6.56 3.98 0.48
C LYS A 96 7.95 4.54 0.72
N SER A 97 8.27 4.81 1.98
CA SER A 97 9.60 5.29 2.36
C SER A 97 10.33 4.24 3.19
N PHE A 98 11.63 4.18 3.01
CA PHE A 98 12.50 3.26 3.73
C PHE A 98 13.64 4.04 4.37
N GLN A 99 13.87 3.79 5.65
CA GLN A 99 15.01 4.38 6.33
C GLN A 99 16.30 3.67 5.88
N LYS A 100 17.29 4.47 5.50
CA LYS A 100 18.64 3.99 5.20
C LYS A 100 19.68 4.82 5.99
N SER A 101 20.12 4.27 7.13
CA SER A 101 20.98 5.00 8.08
C SER A 101 20.29 6.27 8.61
N LYS A 102 20.86 7.44 8.42
CA LYS A 102 20.32 8.76 8.84
C LYS A 102 19.47 9.44 7.75
N SER A 103 19.25 8.79 6.63
CA SER A 103 18.50 9.32 5.48
C SER A 103 17.34 8.42 5.08
N VAL A 104 16.48 8.90 4.18
CA VAL A 104 15.31 8.17 3.69
C VAL A 104 15.40 7.97 2.19
N VAL A 105 14.95 6.81 1.73
CA VAL A 105 14.67 6.53 0.33
C VAL A 105 13.16 6.55 0.14
N ILE A 106 12.68 7.32 -0.83
CA ILE A 106 11.25 7.46 -1.14
C ILE A 106 10.97 6.76 -2.46
N GLU A 107 10.02 5.83 -2.47
CA GLU A 107 9.48 5.21 -3.68
C GLU A 107 8.02 5.58 -3.82
N ALA A 108 7.68 6.27 -4.90
CA ALA A 108 6.31 6.63 -5.25
C ALA A 108 5.87 5.91 -6.52
N VAL A 109 4.62 5.47 -6.53
CA VAL A 109 3.94 4.93 -7.70
C VAL A 109 2.76 5.84 -7.99
N VAL A 110 2.73 6.45 -9.18
CA VAL A 110 1.74 7.46 -9.53
C VAL A 110 0.95 7.08 -10.78
N ASP A 111 -0.30 7.50 -10.79
CA ASP A 111 -1.13 7.55 -11.98
C ASP A 111 -1.17 9.01 -12.45
N ALA A 112 -0.74 9.31 -13.67
CA ALA A 112 -0.59 10.66 -14.18
C ALA A 112 -1.45 10.90 -15.43
N HIS A 113 -1.79 12.17 -15.68
CA HIS A 113 -2.38 12.59 -16.95
C HIS A 113 -1.32 12.60 -18.05
N GLY A 114 -1.69 12.11 -19.25
CA GLY A 114 -0.83 12.16 -20.43
C GLY A 114 -0.62 13.62 -20.86
N THR A 115 0.63 14.04 -20.91
CA THR A 115 1.02 15.36 -21.42
C THR A 115 2.31 15.25 -22.23
N GLU A 116 2.58 16.26 -23.06
CA GLU A 116 3.88 16.37 -23.70
C GLU A 116 4.99 16.50 -22.65
N ASN A 117 6.11 15.85 -22.89
CA ASN A 117 7.28 15.82 -22.01
C ASN A 117 7.00 15.27 -20.60
N LEU A 118 6.08 14.26 -20.50
CA LEU A 118 5.70 13.65 -19.23
C LEU A 118 6.91 13.18 -18.40
N SER A 119 7.92 12.60 -19.06
CA SER A 119 9.11 12.09 -18.38
C SER A 119 9.92 13.21 -17.71
N GLU A 120 10.05 14.34 -18.38
CA GLU A 120 10.76 15.52 -17.87
C GLU A 120 10.05 16.15 -16.68
N LYS A 121 8.72 16.30 -16.79
CA LYS A 121 7.89 16.78 -15.69
C LYS A 121 7.92 15.86 -14.46
N ILE A 122 7.98 14.56 -14.66
CA ILE A 122 8.10 13.60 -13.55
C ILE A 122 9.49 13.70 -12.89
N LEU A 123 10.55 13.95 -13.63
CA LEU A 123 11.88 14.18 -13.04
C LEU A 123 11.89 15.46 -12.20
N GLU A 124 11.31 16.54 -12.70
CA GLU A 124 11.16 17.79 -11.94
C GLU A 124 10.37 17.60 -10.64
N ILE A 125 9.24 16.87 -10.70
CA ILE A 125 8.43 16.53 -9.52
C ILE A 125 9.24 15.68 -8.53
N GLN A 126 10.08 14.77 -9.03
CA GLN A 126 10.94 13.93 -8.19
C GLN A 126 11.97 14.75 -7.40
N GLU A 127 12.58 15.74 -8.02
CA GLU A 127 13.52 16.66 -7.37
C GLU A 127 12.82 17.53 -6.33
N LYS A 128 11.72 18.17 -6.72
CA LYS A 128 10.89 19.01 -5.82
C LYS A 128 10.34 18.22 -4.62
N LEU A 129 9.98 16.95 -4.82
CA LEU A 129 9.54 16.08 -3.73
C LEU A 129 10.65 15.87 -2.69
N SER A 130 11.87 15.66 -3.13
CA SER A 130 13.03 15.49 -2.25
C SER A 130 13.27 16.73 -1.39
N GLU A 131 13.23 17.90 -2.01
CA GLU A 131 13.41 19.20 -1.36
C GLU A 131 12.25 19.50 -0.39
N HIS A 132 11.01 19.28 -0.80
CA HIS A 132 9.83 19.49 0.02
C HIS A 132 9.86 18.64 1.29
N VAL A 133 10.18 17.35 1.17
CA VAL A 133 10.29 16.46 2.34
C VAL A 133 11.40 16.93 3.27
N PHE A 134 12.56 17.32 2.73
CA PHE A 134 13.64 17.85 3.56
C PHE A 134 13.25 19.13 4.30
N THR A 135 12.63 20.08 3.60
CA THR A 135 12.21 21.36 4.18
C THR A 135 11.15 21.17 5.26
N THR A 136 10.18 20.27 5.03
CA THR A 136 9.07 20.05 5.97
C THR A 136 9.46 19.21 7.18
N THR A 137 10.34 18.22 7.01
CA THR A 137 10.64 17.23 8.06
C THR A 137 12.04 17.34 8.64
N GLY A 138 12.94 18.08 7.98
CA GLY A 138 14.37 18.15 8.33
C GLY A 138 15.12 16.84 8.07
N ILE A 139 14.49 15.85 7.44
CA ILE A 139 15.08 14.53 7.15
C ILE A 139 15.73 14.54 5.76
N GLN A 140 17.01 14.16 5.71
CA GLN A 140 17.72 14.07 4.44
C GLN A 140 17.19 12.94 3.58
N VAL A 141 16.78 13.26 2.35
CA VAL A 141 16.36 12.28 1.36
C VAL A 141 17.59 11.84 0.55
N LYS A 142 17.89 10.54 0.57
CA LYS A 142 19.03 9.97 -0.16
C LYS A 142 18.72 9.78 -1.64
N SER A 143 17.52 9.32 -1.94
CA SER A 143 17.05 9.15 -3.31
C SER A 143 15.52 9.08 -3.33
N THR A 144 14.94 9.64 -4.37
CA THR A 144 13.52 9.58 -4.68
C THR A 144 13.36 8.82 -6.00
N LYS A 145 12.40 7.93 -6.08
CA LYS A 145 12.03 7.20 -7.30
C LYS A 145 10.54 7.33 -7.52
N VAL A 146 10.16 7.97 -8.62
CA VAL A 146 8.76 8.05 -9.04
C VAL A 146 8.55 7.10 -10.24
N ARG A 147 7.62 6.16 -10.09
CA ARG A 147 7.26 5.20 -11.14
C ARG A 147 5.85 5.50 -11.65
N LEU A 148 5.72 5.67 -12.94
CA LEU A 148 4.43 5.75 -13.59
C LEU A 148 3.81 4.35 -13.67
N LYS A 149 2.58 4.23 -13.14
CA LYS A 149 1.79 3.00 -13.21
C LYS A 149 0.76 3.07 -14.34
N LYS A 150 0.12 4.22 -14.49
CA LYS A 150 -0.93 4.44 -15.49
C LYS A 150 -0.84 5.84 -16.05
N ILE A 151 -1.01 5.96 -17.35
CA ILE A 151 -1.17 7.23 -18.05
C ILE A 151 -2.63 7.33 -18.44
N LEU A 152 -3.27 8.42 -18.02
CA LEU A 152 -4.68 8.70 -18.30
C LEU A 152 -4.72 9.70 -19.44
N ASN A 153 -5.19 9.28 -20.61
CA ASN A 153 -5.43 10.20 -21.72
C ASN A 153 -6.69 11.02 -21.45
N ASN A 154 -6.59 12.32 -21.63
CA ASN A 154 -7.71 13.24 -21.45
C ASN A 154 -8.73 13.16 -22.61
N ASP A 155 -8.53 12.29 -23.59
CA ASP A 155 -9.37 12.18 -24.80
C ASP A 155 -10.84 11.80 -24.53
N ILE A 156 -11.22 11.55 -23.28
CA ILE A 156 -12.60 11.14 -22.92
C ILE A 156 -13.48 12.36 -22.59
N VAL A 157 -12.92 13.52 -22.32
CA VAL A 157 -13.71 14.70 -21.91
C VAL A 157 -14.27 15.46 -23.11
N GLU A 158 -13.61 15.46 -24.27
CA GLU A 158 -14.13 16.13 -25.47
C GLU A 158 -15.26 15.36 -26.16
N LYS A 159 -15.37 14.04 -25.99
CA LYS A 159 -16.39 13.23 -26.65
C LYS A 159 -17.80 13.35 -26.06
N ASN A 160 -17.91 13.89 -24.83
CA ASN A 160 -19.24 14.09 -24.21
C ASN A 160 -19.83 15.48 -24.38
N ILE A 161 -19.09 16.45 -24.96
CA ILE A 161 -19.60 17.81 -25.16
C ILE A 161 -20.20 17.96 -26.55
N THR A 162 -19.87 17.07 -27.50
CA THR A 162 -20.35 17.19 -28.91
C THR A 162 -21.71 16.52 -29.17
N ASN A 163 -22.33 15.89 -28.17
CA ASN A 163 -23.65 15.25 -28.30
C ASN A 163 -24.77 15.94 -27.54
N THR A 164 -24.63 17.22 -27.20
CA THR A 164 -25.79 18.01 -26.81
C THR A 164 -26.33 18.62 -28.07
N ASN A 165 -27.22 17.89 -28.75
CA ASN A 165 -28.09 18.37 -29.80
C ASN A 165 -28.83 19.60 -29.27
N ILE A 166 -28.43 20.77 -29.73
CA ILE A 166 -29.26 21.97 -29.66
C ILE A 166 -30.39 21.75 -30.68
N PRO A 167 -31.65 21.70 -30.28
CA PRO A 167 -32.73 21.67 -31.25
C PRO A 167 -32.77 23.00 -32.00
N GLU A 168 -32.50 22.94 -33.27
CA GLU A 168 -32.64 23.99 -34.23
C GLU A 168 -34.14 24.18 -34.51
N THR A 169 -34.82 25.00 -33.70
CA THR A 169 -36.13 25.53 -34.00
C THR A 169 -36.29 26.84 -33.25
N LEU A 170 -36.22 27.91 -34.00
CA LEU A 170 -36.95 29.20 -33.87
C LEU A 170 -36.10 30.34 -34.47
N VAL A 171 -35.93 30.31 -35.78
CA VAL A 171 -35.82 31.54 -36.56
C VAL A 171 -36.84 31.43 -37.67
N LYS A 172 -38.04 31.94 -37.43
CA LYS A 172 -38.97 32.38 -38.46
C LYS A 172 -39.38 33.78 -38.15
N GLU A 173 -39.02 34.59 -39.15
CA GLU A 173 -39.78 35.68 -39.71
C GLU A 173 -40.35 36.78 -38.80
N GLU A 174 -39.83 37.96 -39.03
CA GLU A 174 -40.70 39.08 -39.36
C GLU A 174 -39.95 40.07 -40.28
N THR A 175 -40.21 39.92 -41.55
CA THR A 175 -40.07 41.00 -42.57
C THR A 175 -41.42 41.65 -42.73
N ILE A 176 -41.53 42.90 -42.44
CA ILE A 176 -42.31 43.94 -43.23
C ILE A 176 -41.82 45.31 -42.79
#